data_53ed2d34ec0fe959f5b57b9fc9af64f8
#
_entry.id   53ed2d34ec0fe959f5b57b9fc9af64f8
#
_cell.length_a   1.000
_cell.length_b   1.000
_cell.length_c   1.000
_cell.angle_alpha   90.00
_cell.angle_beta   90.00
_cell.angle_gamma   90.00
#
_symmetry.space_group_name_H-M   'P 1'
#
loop_
_entity.id
_entity.type
_entity.pdbx_description
1 polymer ?
#
loop_
_entity_poly.entity_id
_entity_poly.type
_entity_poly.pdbx_seq_one_letter_code
_entity_poly.pdbx_strand_id
1 'polypeptide(L)'
;MAETETPRPRILYPDSGPEPPFPLRMEGTVISGFGRGSKELGIPTANLPVDASTTPWIAAARSGVYFGWASLSLPPTHPNAASPPSPAASNSAPQAHAPRFQVYPMVMSIGYNPFYKNSVRSAEVHVLHSFGADFYDVPMRLLVLGFVRDEKDYNGLEALVNDIHVDCDVARQSLARAAWTPVQGVVGGAKGTLDGLWLVR
;
A
#
# COMPACT_ATOMS: atom_id res chain seq x y z
N MET A 1 -13.86 33.18 -15.03
CA MET A 1 -14.45 32.76 -13.74
C MET A 1 -13.72 31.48 -13.37
N ALA A 2 -12.96 31.47 -12.26
CA ALA A 2 -12.31 30.27 -11.79
C ALA A 2 -13.41 29.32 -11.27
N GLU A 3 -13.52 28.14 -11.86
CA GLU A 3 -14.34 27.06 -11.30
C GLU A 3 -13.79 26.75 -9.91
N THR A 4 -14.57 27.01 -8.88
CA THR A 4 -14.24 26.57 -7.52
C THR A 4 -14.40 25.06 -7.50
N GLU A 5 -13.29 24.33 -7.69
CA GLU A 5 -13.29 22.87 -7.51
C GLU A 5 -13.83 22.54 -6.12
N THR A 6 -14.90 21.78 -6.09
CA THR A 6 -15.45 21.27 -4.82
C THR A 6 -14.37 20.41 -4.15
N PRO A 7 -14.04 20.65 -2.86
CA PRO A 7 -13.02 19.87 -2.17
C PRO A 7 -13.36 18.39 -2.23
N ARG A 8 -12.38 17.55 -2.59
CA ARG A 8 -12.58 16.10 -2.63
C ARG A 8 -12.93 15.55 -1.24
N PRO A 9 -13.88 14.59 -1.13
CA PRO A 9 -14.17 13.92 0.14
C PRO A 9 -12.89 13.31 0.72
N ARG A 10 -12.72 13.43 2.03
CA ARG A 10 -11.55 12.84 2.75
C ARG A 10 -11.82 11.44 3.24
N ILE A 11 -13.07 11.03 3.30
CA ILE A 11 -13.50 9.68 3.69
C ILE A 11 -14.29 9.11 2.53
N LEU A 12 -13.92 7.93 2.07
CA LEU A 12 -14.60 7.21 1.00
C LEU A 12 -15.25 5.95 1.54
N TYR A 13 -16.33 5.53 0.90
CA TYR A 13 -17.10 4.33 1.21
C TYR A 13 -17.80 4.36 2.58
N PRO A 14 -18.81 3.49 2.80
CA PRO A 14 -19.57 3.44 4.05
C PRO A 14 -18.75 2.94 5.23
N ASP A 15 -19.23 3.17 6.44
CA ASP A 15 -18.60 2.70 7.68
C ASP A 15 -18.73 1.18 7.89
N SER A 16 -19.58 0.51 7.11
CA SER A 16 -19.79 -0.94 7.13
C SER A 16 -18.57 -1.76 6.70
N GLY A 17 -17.60 -1.13 6.02
CA GLY A 17 -16.40 -1.79 5.51
C GLY A 17 -16.40 -1.92 3.99
N PRO A 18 -15.36 -2.58 3.43
CA PRO A 18 -15.22 -2.73 1.99
C PRO A 18 -16.31 -3.62 1.38
N GLU A 19 -16.81 -3.20 0.21
CA GLU A 19 -17.83 -3.90 -0.57
C GLU A 19 -17.23 -4.44 -1.88
N PRO A 20 -17.81 -5.51 -2.46
CA PRO A 20 -17.35 -6.05 -3.75
C PRO A 20 -17.13 -4.95 -4.80
N PRO A 21 -16.03 -5.03 -5.59
CA PRO A 21 -15.09 -6.14 -5.72
C PRO A 21 -14.01 -6.23 -4.63
N PHE A 22 -13.99 -5.31 -3.66
CA PHE A 22 -13.02 -5.32 -2.57
C PHE A 22 -13.40 -6.31 -1.45
N PRO A 23 -12.40 -6.83 -0.72
CA PRO A 23 -10.97 -6.59 -0.84
C PRO A 23 -10.32 -7.33 -2.01
N LEU A 24 -9.33 -6.70 -2.67
CA LEU A 24 -8.49 -7.34 -3.67
C LEU A 24 -7.12 -7.65 -3.07
N ARG A 25 -6.54 -8.79 -3.45
CA ARG A 25 -5.28 -9.30 -2.88
C ARG A 25 -4.18 -9.32 -3.94
N MET A 26 -2.99 -8.89 -3.56
CA MET A 26 -1.79 -8.99 -4.38
C MET A 26 -0.61 -9.32 -3.47
N GLU A 27 0.34 -10.12 -3.96
CA GLU A 27 1.61 -10.35 -3.28
C GLU A 27 2.74 -10.41 -4.29
N GLY A 28 3.93 -10.10 -3.82
CA GLY A 28 5.15 -10.13 -4.63
C GLY A 28 6.37 -9.74 -3.83
N THR A 29 7.51 -9.78 -4.51
CA THR A 29 8.77 -9.27 -3.98
C THR A 29 8.95 -7.83 -4.44
N VAL A 30 9.32 -6.94 -3.54
CA VAL A 30 9.59 -5.54 -3.87
C VAL A 30 10.77 -5.44 -4.82
N ILE A 31 10.57 -4.81 -5.95
CA ILE A 31 11.60 -4.56 -6.97
C ILE A 31 11.95 -3.08 -7.04
N SER A 32 13.15 -2.79 -7.54
CA SER A 32 13.54 -1.42 -7.86
C SER A 32 12.63 -0.88 -8.97
N GLY A 33 12.12 0.32 -8.78
CA GLY A 33 11.35 1.03 -9.80
C GLY A 33 12.25 1.67 -10.86
N PHE A 34 11.63 2.39 -11.77
CA PHE A 34 12.33 3.05 -12.89
C PHE A 34 13.10 4.32 -12.50
N GLY A 35 13.23 4.63 -11.20
CA GLY A 35 14.05 5.74 -10.69
C GLY A 35 13.57 7.14 -11.10
N ARG A 36 12.27 7.34 -11.28
CA ARG A 36 11.71 8.61 -11.77
C ARG A 36 11.47 9.66 -10.67
N GLY A 37 12.30 9.70 -9.63
CA GLY A 37 12.31 10.83 -8.69
C GLY A 37 11.20 10.83 -7.63
N SER A 38 10.40 9.78 -7.44
CA SER A 38 9.38 9.75 -6.39
C SER A 38 9.98 9.94 -4.99
N LYS A 39 11.20 9.46 -4.76
CA LYS A 39 11.95 9.67 -3.53
C LYS A 39 12.36 11.13 -3.34
N GLU A 40 12.79 11.81 -4.41
CA GLU A 40 13.14 13.24 -4.39
C GLU A 40 11.94 14.13 -4.08
N LEU A 41 10.73 13.63 -4.40
CA LEU A 41 9.46 14.30 -4.08
C LEU A 41 8.98 14.03 -2.65
N GLY A 42 9.73 13.26 -1.86
CA GLY A 42 9.30 12.84 -0.53
C GLY A 42 8.17 11.78 -0.52
N ILE A 43 7.91 11.16 -1.66
CA ILE A 43 6.86 10.14 -1.86
C ILE A 43 7.50 8.84 -2.39
N PRO A 44 8.33 8.16 -1.58
CA PRO A 44 8.98 6.93 -2.01
C PRO A 44 7.94 5.84 -2.33
N THR A 45 8.15 5.11 -3.43
CA THR A 45 7.28 4.00 -3.83
C THR A 45 8.04 2.69 -3.88
N ALA A 46 7.36 1.63 -3.46
CA ALA A 46 7.77 0.25 -3.65
C ALA A 46 7.04 -0.31 -4.87
N ASN A 47 7.78 -0.91 -5.80
CA ASN A 47 7.19 -1.48 -7.01
C ASN A 47 7.00 -2.97 -6.83
N LEU A 48 5.86 -3.49 -7.27
CA LEU A 48 5.61 -4.91 -7.37
C LEU A 48 5.55 -5.33 -8.83
N PRO A 49 6.10 -6.51 -9.18
CA PRO A 49 5.92 -7.07 -10.51
C PRO A 49 4.44 -7.36 -10.75
N VAL A 50 3.94 -6.97 -11.92
CA VAL A 50 2.57 -7.25 -12.33
C VAL A 50 2.55 -8.52 -13.16
N ASP A 51 1.92 -9.56 -12.61
CA ASP A 51 1.72 -10.84 -13.28
C ASP A 51 0.23 -11.23 -13.17
N ALA A 52 -0.44 -11.32 -14.32
CA ALA A 52 -1.86 -11.68 -14.36
C ALA A 52 -2.12 -13.14 -13.95
N SER A 53 -1.11 -14.01 -13.95
CA SER A 53 -1.25 -15.39 -13.47
C SER A 53 -1.37 -15.47 -11.94
N THR A 54 -0.69 -14.58 -11.23
CA THR A 54 -0.72 -14.48 -9.76
C THR A 54 -1.71 -13.43 -9.25
N THR A 55 -2.00 -12.42 -10.08
CA THR A 55 -2.92 -11.31 -9.76
C THR A 55 -3.92 -11.10 -10.91
N PRO A 56 -4.87 -12.05 -11.12
CA PRO A 56 -5.75 -12.04 -12.29
C PRO A 56 -6.61 -10.77 -12.44
N TRP A 57 -7.02 -10.17 -11.34
CA TRP A 57 -7.87 -8.98 -11.34
C TRP A 57 -7.18 -7.73 -11.89
N ILE A 58 -5.82 -7.68 -11.87
CA ILE A 58 -5.08 -6.46 -12.20
C ILE A 58 -5.18 -6.09 -13.68
N ALA A 59 -5.38 -7.06 -14.55
CA ALA A 59 -5.55 -6.83 -15.99
C ALA A 59 -6.83 -6.04 -16.30
N ALA A 60 -7.90 -6.29 -15.54
CA ALA A 60 -9.19 -5.62 -15.69
C ALA A 60 -9.37 -4.42 -14.74
N ALA A 61 -8.40 -4.17 -13.84
CA ALA A 61 -8.48 -3.07 -12.90
C ALA A 61 -8.53 -1.72 -13.64
N ARG A 62 -9.35 -0.80 -13.18
CA ARG A 62 -9.37 0.59 -13.64
C ARG A 62 -8.01 1.24 -13.36
N SER A 63 -7.47 2.00 -14.30
CA SER A 63 -6.26 2.81 -14.04
C SER A 63 -6.59 3.92 -13.06
N GLY A 64 -5.73 4.12 -12.06
CA GLY A 64 -5.95 5.15 -11.05
C GLY A 64 -5.30 4.84 -9.70
N VAL A 65 -5.74 5.57 -8.69
CA VAL A 65 -5.23 5.49 -7.34
C VAL A 65 -6.17 4.66 -6.47
N TYR A 66 -5.59 3.75 -5.70
CA TYR A 66 -6.27 2.87 -4.76
C TYR A 66 -5.72 3.06 -3.35
N PHE A 67 -6.44 2.62 -2.34
CA PHE A 67 -5.98 2.61 -0.96
C PHE A 67 -6.25 1.26 -0.29
N GLY A 68 -5.52 0.99 0.77
CA GLY A 68 -5.64 -0.25 1.53
C GLY A 68 -4.48 -0.43 2.50
N TRP A 69 -4.13 -1.69 2.74
CA TRP A 69 -3.08 -2.08 3.66
C TRP A 69 -1.98 -2.85 2.93
N ALA A 70 -0.74 -2.49 3.23
CA ALA A 70 0.46 -3.21 2.81
C ALA A 70 1.08 -3.90 4.01
N SER A 71 1.58 -5.11 3.84
CA SER A 71 2.42 -5.76 4.84
C SER A 71 3.80 -6.06 4.27
N LEU A 72 4.82 -5.88 5.11
CA LEU A 72 6.23 -6.06 4.79
C LEU A 72 6.88 -6.99 5.78
N SER A 73 7.68 -7.93 5.30
CA SER A 73 8.60 -8.71 6.13
C SER A 73 10.02 -8.20 5.91
N LEU A 74 10.39 -7.19 6.68
CA LEU A 74 11.70 -6.56 6.59
C LEU A 74 12.79 -7.46 7.22
N PRO A 75 14.01 -7.49 6.65
CA PRO A 75 15.10 -8.26 7.21
C PRO A 75 15.48 -7.73 8.61
N PRO A 76 16.01 -8.57 9.50
CA PRO A 76 16.36 -8.16 10.87
C PRO A 76 17.35 -6.99 10.96
N THR A 77 18.13 -6.77 9.92
CA THR A 77 19.09 -5.66 9.80
C THR A 77 18.44 -4.32 9.46
N HIS A 78 17.18 -4.32 9.03
CA HIS A 78 16.47 -3.09 8.69
C HIS A 78 16.03 -2.35 9.95
N PRO A 79 16.20 -1.00 10.06
CA PRO A 79 15.86 -0.23 11.26
C PRO A 79 14.39 -0.34 11.69
N ASN A 80 13.50 -0.60 10.75
CA ASN A 80 12.06 -0.78 11.00
C ASN A 80 11.64 -2.26 11.07
N ALA A 81 12.57 -3.21 11.17
CA ALA A 81 12.23 -4.62 11.30
C ALA A 81 11.40 -4.89 12.57
N ALA A 82 10.49 -5.87 12.50
CA ALA A 82 9.75 -6.31 13.68
C ALA A 82 10.71 -6.83 14.75
N SER A 83 10.58 -6.33 15.99
CA SER A 83 11.37 -6.82 17.10
C SER A 83 11.18 -8.32 17.31
N PRO A 84 12.24 -9.09 17.64
CA PRO A 84 12.11 -10.49 18.00
C PRO A 84 11.18 -10.63 19.23
N PRO A 85 10.43 -11.74 19.37
CA PRO A 85 9.67 -11.98 20.58
C PRO A 85 10.63 -12.01 21.76
N SER A 86 10.17 -11.46 22.89
CA SER A 86 10.90 -11.55 24.14
C SER A 86 11.17 -13.04 24.46
N PRO A 87 12.39 -13.42 24.85
CA PRO A 87 12.74 -14.81 25.15
C PRO A 87 11.94 -15.45 26.30
N ALA A 88 11.13 -14.66 27.00
CA ALA A 88 10.31 -15.16 28.10
C ALA A 88 9.08 -15.98 27.66
N ALA A 89 8.80 -16.14 26.37
CA ALA A 89 7.56 -16.77 25.89
C ALA A 89 7.71 -18.09 25.13
N SER A 90 8.90 -18.67 24.98
CA SER A 90 9.02 -19.96 24.29
C SER A 90 10.13 -20.86 24.82
N ASN A 91 9.73 -21.98 25.42
CA ASN A 91 10.57 -23.16 25.63
C ASN A 91 10.69 -24.05 24.36
N SER A 92 10.57 -23.49 23.19
CA SER A 92 10.66 -24.23 21.93
C SER A 92 11.96 -23.90 21.21
N ALA A 93 12.58 -24.92 20.63
CA ALA A 93 13.81 -24.85 19.84
C ALA A 93 13.78 -23.74 18.80
N PRO A 94 14.95 -23.20 18.36
CA PRO A 94 15.02 -22.13 17.38
C PRO A 94 14.40 -22.58 16.06
N GLN A 95 13.12 -22.26 15.87
CA GLN A 95 12.48 -22.42 14.58
C GLN A 95 13.06 -21.36 13.62
N ALA A 96 13.47 -21.79 12.44
CA ALA A 96 13.84 -20.92 11.34
C ALA A 96 12.82 -19.78 11.25
N HIS A 97 13.32 -18.55 11.29
CA HIS A 97 12.48 -17.36 11.47
C HIS A 97 11.42 -17.28 10.36
N ALA A 98 10.19 -17.64 10.70
CA ALA A 98 9.06 -17.38 9.82
C ALA A 98 9.00 -15.86 9.51
N PRO A 99 8.68 -15.46 8.29
CA PRO A 99 8.56 -14.05 7.91
C PRO A 99 7.62 -13.33 8.88
N ARG A 100 8.05 -12.18 9.39
CA ARG A 100 7.24 -11.37 10.31
C ARG A 100 6.73 -10.17 9.57
N PHE A 101 5.49 -10.23 9.22
CA PHE A 101 4.82 -9.16 8.52
C PHE A 101 4.32 -8.08 9.48
N GLN A 102 4.68 -6.83 9.17
CA GLN A 102 4.16 -5.62 9.79
C GLN A 102 3.23 -4.93 8.80
N VAL A 103 2.08 -4.48 9.26
CA VAL A 103 1.00 -3.94 8.44
C VAL A 103 0.95 -2.43 8.54
N TYR A 104 0.90 -1.77 7.38
CA TYR A 104 0.92 -0.31 7.24
C TYR A 104 -0.20 0.14 6.30
N PRO A 105 -0.77 1.34 6.50
CA PRO A 105 -1.66 1.91 5.49
C PRO A 105 -0.88 2.24 4.22
N MET A 106 -1.55 2.20 3.07
CA MET A 106 -0.91 2.50 1.78
C MET A 106 -1.86 3.19 0.81
N VAL A 107 -1.30 3.91 -0.13
CA VAL A 107 -1.91 4.23 -1.42
C VAL A 107 -1.13 3.54 -2.53
N MET A 108 -1.81 3.23 -3.62
CA MET A 108 -1.25 2.48 -4.73
C MET A 108 -1.73 3.07 -6.05
N SER A 109 -0.82 3.29 -6.97
CA SER A 109 -1.14 3.60 -8.36
C SER A 109 -1.12 2.32 -9.19
N ILE A 110 -2.18 2.10 -9.96
CA ILE A 110 -2.27 1.06 -10.98
C ILE A 110 -2.50 1.76 -12.30
N GLY A 111 -1.55 1.64 -13.21
CA GLY A 111 -1.61 2.30 -14.51
C GLY A 111 -0.86 1.53 -15.58
N TYR A 112 -0.71 2.14 -16.73
CA TYR A 112 0.15 1.62 -17.78
C TYR A 112 1.47 2.37 -17.78
N ASN A 113 2.56 1.63 -17.93
CA ASN A 113 3.88 2.23 -17.97
C ASN A 113 4.15 2.84 -19.36
N PRO A 114 4.30 4.19 -19.46
CA PRO A 114 4.54 4.85 -20.74
C PRO A 114 5.86 4.42 -21.42
N PHE A 115 6.86 3.99 -20.65
CA PHE A 115 8.12 3.49 -21.16
C PHE A 115 7.95 2.26 -22.08
N TYR A 116 6.96 1.43 -21.78
CA TYR A 116 6.59 0.26 -22.60
C TYR A 116 5.41 0.55 -23.54
N LYS A 117 5.25 1.80 -24.00
CA LYS A 117 4.16 2.21 -24.89
C LYS A 117 2.77 1.82 -24.33
N ASN A 118 2.61 1.89 -23.01
CA ASN A 118 1.39 1.53 -22.30
C ASN A 118 0.95 0.07 -22.51
N SER A 119 1.86 -0.84 -22.80
CA SER A 119 1.56 -2.27 -22.95
C SER A 119 1.73 -3.08 -21.64
N VAL A 120 2.42 -2.52 -20.66
CA VAL A 120 2.71 -3.19 -19.38
C VAL A 120 2.09 -2.39 -18.24
N ARG A 121 1.29 -3.07 -17.41
CA ARG A 121 0.75 -2.51 -16.17
C ARG A 121 1.87 -2.30 -15.14
N SER A 122 1.77 -1.23 -14.38
CA SER A 122 2.59 -0.97 -13.19
C SER A 122 1.73 -1.00 -11.92
N ALA A 123 2.36 -1.39 -10.83
CA ALA A 123 1.81 -1.39 -9.49
C ALA A 123 2.82 -0.69 -8.56
N GLU A 124 2.58 0.58 -8.28
CA GLU A 124 3.47 1.42 -7.48
C GLU A 124 2.80 1.72 -6.14
N VAL A 125 3.41 1.25 -5.05
CA VAL A 125 2.85 1.32 -3.70
C VAL A 125 3.60 2.36 -2.88
N HIS A 126 2.91 3.40 -2.44
CA HIS A 126 3.41 4.32 -1.42
C HIS A 126 2.90 3.85 -0.05
N VAL A 127 3.78 3.27 0.75
CA VAL A 127 3.48 2.86 2.12
C VAL A 127 3.49 4.10 3.01
N LEU A 128 2.39 4.36 3.73
CA LEU A 128 2.20 5.58 4.52
C LEU A 128 2.94 5.50 5.86
N HIS A 129 4.22 5.19 5.80
CA HIS A 129 5.14 5.09 6.92
C HIS A 129 6.52 5.62 6.53
N SER A 130 7.22 6.22 7.48
CA SER A 130 8.60 6.67 7.27
C SER A 130 9.57 5.55 7.62
N PHE A 131 10.26 5.04 6.61
CA PHE A 131 11.28 4.01 6.78
C PHE A 131 12.67 4.65 6.93
N GLY A 132 13.48 4.11 7.85
CA GLY A 132 14.84 4.59 8.09
C GLY A 132 15.85 4.18 7.03
N ALA A 133 15.48 3.27 6.12
CA ALA A 133 16.31 2.80 5.01
C ALA A 133 15.41 2.30 3.85
N ASP A 134 15.98 2.22 2.66
CA ASP A 134 15.33 1.57 1.52
C ASP A 134 15.26 0.05 1.73
N PHE A 135 14.30 -0.59 1.09
CA PHE A 135 14.14 -2.04 1.11
C PHE A 135 13.78 -2.56 -0.27
N TYR A 136 14.52 -3.57 -0.71
CA TYR A 136 14.28 -4.32 -1.94
C TYR A 136 14.37 -5.81 -1.64
N ASP A 137 13.91 -6.64 -2.56
CA ASP A 137 13.93 -8.11 -2.44
C ASP A 137 13.20 -8.65 -1.19
N VAL A 138 12.30 -7.85 -0.62
CA VAL A 138 11.48 -8.23 0.53
C VAL A 138 10.07 -8.60 0.09
N PRO A 139 9.45 -9.61 0.74
CA PRO A 139 8.06 -9.95 0.47
C PRO A 139 7.12 -8.83 0.93
N MET A 140 6.20 -8.47 0.05
CA MET A 140 5.11 -7.53 0.31
C MET A 140 3.77 -8.18 -0.04
N ARG A 141 2.76 -7.96 0.80
CA ARG A 141 1.37 -8.32 0.53
C ARG A 141 0.49 -7.10 0.62
N LEU A 142 -0.49 -7.02 -0.26
CA LEU A 142 -1.44 -5.93 -0.34
C LEU A 142 -2.86 -6.42 -0.16
N LEU A 143 -3.63 -5.68 0.62
CA LEU A 143 -5.07 -5.80 0.73
C LEU A 143 -5.67 -4.47 0.28
N VAL A 144 -6.06 -4.41 -0.99
CA VAL A 144 -6.65 -3.21 -1.60
C VAL A 144 -8.11 -3.15 -1.22
N LEU A 145 -8.54 -2.04 -0.65
CA LEU A 145 -9.87 -1.89 -0.05
C LEU A 145 -10.78 -0.90 -0.77
N GLY A 146 -10.23 -0.04 -1.61
CA GLY A 146 -11.04 0.92 -2.34
C GLY A 146 -10.26 1.67 -3.42
N PHE A 147 -11.03 2.31 -4.29
CA PHE A 147 -10.57 3.18 -5.36
C PHE A 147 -10.69 4.64 -4.92
N VAL A 148 -9.67 5.44 -5.13
CA VAL A 148 -9.65 6.86 -4.77
C VAL A 148 -10.09 7.74 -5.93
N ARG A 149 -9.41 7.61 -7.07
CA ARG A 149 -9.65 8.42 -8.27
C ARG A 149 -8.97 7.87 -9.52
N ASP A 150 -9.38 8.35 -10.67
CA ASP A 150 -8.70 8.12 -11.94
C ASP A 150 -7.31 8.77 -11.98
N GLU A 151 -6.47 8.29 -12.90
CA GLU A 151 -5.27 9.02 -13.31
C GLU A 151 -5.64 10.39 -13.86
N LYS A 152 -4.75 11.35 -13.66
CA LYS A 152 -4.85 12.71 -14.20
C LYS A 152 -3.54 13.13 -14.84
N ASP A 153 -3.63 13.99 -15.82
CA ASP A 153 -2.49 14.78 -16.28
C ASP A 153 -2.32 16.01 -15.38
N TYR A 154 -1.07 16.40 -15.14
CA TYR A 154 -0.74 17.53 -14.28
C TYR A 154 0.10 18.57 -15.03
N ASN A 155 -0.26 19.83 -14.88
CA ASN A 155 0.48 20.97 -15.45
C ASN A 155 1.73 21.35 -14.67
N GLY A 156 2.23 20.44 -13.82
CA GLY A 156 3.44 20.65 -13.03
C GLY A 156 3.53 19.72 -11.84
N LEU A 157 4.74 19.66 -11.31
CA LEU A 157 5.09 18.73 -10.24
C LEU A 157 4.38 19.05 -8.92
N GLU A 158 4.22 20.35 -8.62
CA GLU A 158 3.54 20.79 -7.40
C GLU A 158 2.09 20.32 -7.34
N ALA A 159 1.35 20.43 -8.45
CA ALA A 159 -0.03 19.97 -8.54
C ALA A 159 -0.13 18.45 -8.35
N LEU A 160 0.81 17.67 -8.91
CA LEU A 160 0.91 16.23 -8.71
C LEU A 160 1.16 15.89 -7.24
N VAL A 161 2.15 16.52 -6.61
CA VAL A 161 2.51 16.28 -5.20
C VAL A 161 1.35 16.62 -4.27
N ASN A 162 0.68 17.73 -4.49
CA ASN A 162 -0.50 18.15 -3.72
C ASN A 162 -1.64 17.11 -3.83
N ASP A 163 -1.91 16.61 -5.03
CA ASP A 163 -2.96 15.60 -5.23
C ASP A 163 -2.60 14.25 -4.56
N ILE A 164 -1.33 13.85 -4.59
CA ILE A 164 -0.85 12.65 -3.87
C ILE A 164 -1.01 12.83 -2.35
N HIS A 165 -0.73 13.99 -1.80
CA HIS A 165 -0.97 14.26 -0.37
C HIS A 165 -2.44 14.14 -0.01
N VAL A 166 -3.34 14.63 -0.89
CA VAL A 166 -4.79 14.45 -0.72
C VAL A 166 -5.16 12.97 -0.74
N ASP A 167 -4.60 12.17 -1.66
CA ASP A 167 -4.83 10.72 -1.74
C ASP A 167 -4.36 10.01 -0.45
N CYS A 168 -3.20 10.40 0.09
CA CYS A 168 -2.69 9.86 1.35
C CYS A 168 -3.61 10.20 2.53
N ASP A 169 -4.15 11.41 2.59
CA ASP A 169 -5.11 11.82 3.62
C ASP A 169 -6.43 11.05 3.52
N VAL A 170 -6.94 10.87 2.29
CA VAL A 170 -8.12 10.04 2.02
C VAL A 170 -7.89 8.62 2.52
N ALA A 171 -6.74 8.03 2.22
CA ALA A 171 -6.39 6.69 2.67
C ALA A 171 -6.36 6.60 4.20
N ARG A 172 -5.62 7.52 4.87
CA ARG A 172 -5.51 7.50 6.33
C ARG A 172 -6.87 7.63 7.02
N GLN A 173 -7.71 8.58 6.60
CA GLN A 173 -9.01 8.82 7.20
C GLN A 173 -9.99 7.68 6.91
N SER A 174 -9.99 7.14 5.68
CA SER A 174 -10.85 6.02 5.31
C SER A 174 -10.48 4.75 6.10
N LEU A 175 -9.18 4.46 6.24
CA LEU A 175 -8.66 3.26 6.90
C LEU A 175 -8.71 3.33 8.44
N ALA A 176 -8.85 4.51 9.05
CA ALA A 176 -8.91 4.67 10.51
C ALA A 176 -10.22 4.15 11.14
N ARG A 177 -11.23 3.84 10.34
CA ARG A 177 -12.53 3.33 10.80
C ARG A 177 -12.43 1.84 11.15
N ALA A 178 -13.18 1.39 12.16
CA ALA A 178 -13.08 0.05 12.71
C ALA A 178 -13.22 -1.07 11.67
N ALA A 179 -14.22 -1.00 10.78
CA ALA A 179 -14.44 -2.02 9.75
C ALA A 179 -13.43 -1.96 8.59
N TRP A 180 -12.53 -0.97 8.60
CA TRP A 180 -11.48 -0.76 7.58
C TRP A 180 -10.08 -1.05 8.12
N THR A 181 -9.93 -1.17 9.44
CA THR A 181 -8.65 -1.44 10.10
C THR A 181 -8.53 -2.94 10.40
N PRO A 182 -7.41 -3.60 10.03
CA PRO A 182 -7.18 -5.00 10.34
C PRO A 182 -7.09 -5.29 11.84
N VAL A 183 -7.52 -6.49 12.22
CA VAL A 183 -7.31 -7.01 13.59
C VAL A 183 -5.83 -7.31 13.84
N GLN A 184 -5.08 -7.73 12.79
CA GLN A 184 -3.75 -8.30 12.90
C GLN A 184 -2.66 -7.33 12.40
N GLY A 185 -1.54 -7.29 13.13
CA GLY A 185 -0.24 -6.84 12.62
C GLY A 185 -0.05 -5.36 12.35
N VAL A 186 -1.03 -4.49 12.65
CA VAL A 186 -0.96 -3.06 12.34
C VAL A 186 0.07 -2.34 13.23
N VAL A 187 1.01 -1.65 12.60
CA VAL A 187 1.99 -0.82 13.27
C VAL A 187 1.30 0.42 13.88
N GLY A 188 1.71 0.80 15.09
CA GLY A 188 1.10 1.93 15.81
C GLY A 188 -0.10 1.56 16.69
N GLY A 189 -0.43 0.27 16.80
CA GLY A 189 -1.41 -0.24 17.74
C GLY A 189 -2.88 0.00 17.37
N ALA A 190 -3.17 0.55 16.19
CA ALA A 190 -4.52 0.65 15.68
C ALA A 190 -5.14 -0.75 15.53
N LYS A 191 -6.36 -0.93 16.00
CA LYS A 191 -7.10 -2.19 15.92
C LYS A 191 -8.51 -1.93 15.40
N GLY A 192 -8.91 -2.78 14.46
CA GLY A 192 -10.25 -2.75 13.90
C GLY A 192 -10.90 -4.13 13.91
N THR A 193 -11.85 -4.33 13.02
CA THR A 193 -12.62 -5.56 12.87
C THR A 193 -12.41 -6.24 11.52
N LEU A 194 -11.60 -5.63 10.62
CA LEU A 194 -11.32 -6.20 9.31
C LEU A 194 -10.45 -7.47 9.44
N ASP A 195 -10.80 -8.52 8.71
CA ASP A 195 -9.93 -9.70 8.60
C ASP A 195 -8.65 -9.37 7.82
N GLY A 196 -7.54 -9.32 8.53
CA GLY A 196 -6.21 -9.07 8.01
C GLY A 196 -5.31 -10.31 7.96
N LEU A 197 -5.82 -11.52 8.15
CA LEU A 197 -5.01 -12.75 8.17
C LEU A 197 -4.19 -12.94 6.89
N TRP A 198 -4.71 -12.53 5.74
CA TRP A 198 -3.97 -12.52 4.48
C TRP A 198 -2.64 -11.77 4.58
N LEU A 199 -2.61 -10.66 5.28
CA LEU A 199 -1.45 -9.78 5.38
C LEU A 199 -0.32 -10.38 6.26
N VAL A 200 -0.63 -11.29 7.18
CA VAL A 200 0.33 -11.77 8.21
C VAL A 200 0.56 -13.29 8.21
N ARG A 201 -0.07 -14.02 7.30
CA ARG A 201 0.06 -15.49 7.22
C ARG A 201 1.44 -15.93 6.69
#